data_0b538de1834f731ea3f65059a6b331ef
#
_entry.id   0b538de1834f731ea3f65059a6b331ef
#
_cell.length_a   1.000
_cell.length_b   1.000
_cell.length_c   1.000
_cell.angle_alpha   90.00
_cell.angle_beta   90.00
_cell.angle_gamma   90.00
#
_symmetry.space_group_name_H-M   'P 1'
#
loop_
_entity.id
_entity.type
_entity.pdbx_description
1 polymer ?
#
loop_
_entity_poly.entity_id
_entity_poly.type
_entity_poly.pdbx_seq_one_letter_code
_entity_poly.pdbx_strand_id
1 'polypeptide(L)'
;MPQDLSNPTECLKAQFAAGSLHHGLLFLGQRLPSVERQAMELTRSILGIPQEQNLHPDLFHLRPSGKARIITVEKTRELIGELNRSSNQGGAKIALIHEADRMRKEAANAFLKTLEEPPGDTYVFLLTTRPYSMLPTIRSRCLQVRLKGEPDSEKCEEWQEWLKTYEGWIHGLLDRESLKKDRVSPVFAAYGLTAGLLKIIREQADQQCEKVLRELPQILDDKEKDALETGIRKGVRSDFLRQLSQKTRSIAVEDSKNLET
;
A
#
# COMPACT_ATOMS: atom_id res chain seq x y z
N MET A 1 -29.88 -13.45 6.37
CA MET A 1 -28.49 -13.92 6.47
C MET A 1 -27.76 -12.91 7.33
N PRO A 2 -27.10 -13.29 8.45
CA PRO A 2 -26.31 -12.34 9.21
C PRO A 2 -25.14 -11.87 8.32
N GLN A 3 -25.09 -10.57 8.07
CA GLN A 3 -23.99 -9.94 7.35
C GLN A 3 -22.73 -10.14 8.21
N ASP A 4 -21.71 -10.71 7.61
CA ASP A 4 -20.39 -10.89 8.22
C ASP A 4 -19.74 -9.51 8.41
N LEU A 5 -20.00 -8.89 9.56
CA LEU A 5 -19.48 -7.58 9.98
C LEU A 5 -17.94 -7.56 10.15
N SER A 6 -17.27 -8.64 9.76
CA SER A 6 -15.81 -8.77 9.85
C SER A 6 -15.07 -8.07 8.71
N ASN A 7 -15.74 -7.73 7.59
CA ASN A 7 -15.14 -7.03 6.46
C ASN A 7 -15.52 -5.54 6.50
N PRO A 8 -14.57 -4.61 6.76
CA PRO A 8 -14.83 -3.18 6.81
C PRO A 8 -15.48 -2.64 5.52
N THR A 9 -15.12 -3.19 4.35
CA THR A 9 -15.64 -2.75 3.04
C THR A 9 -17.13 -3.03 2.90
N GLU A 10 -17.61 -4.19 3.36
CA GLU A 10 -19.05 -4.51 3.31
C GLU A 10 -19.88 -3.59 4.21
N CYS A 11 -19.35 -3.25 5.39
CA CYS A 11 -19.99 -2.27 6.27
C CYS A 11 -20.12 -0.90 5.60
N LEU A 12 -19.07 -0.44 4.90
CA LEU A 12 -19.10 0.84 4.17
C LEU A 12 -20.05 0.80 2.98
N LYS A 13 -20.18 -0.31 2.25
CA LYS A 13 -21.19 -0.50 1.20
C LYS A 13 -22.61 -0.37 1.75
N ALA A 14 -22.88 -1.00 2.90
CA ALA A 14 -24.18 -0.89 3.57
C ALA A 14 -24.47 0.54 4.05
N GLN A 15 -23.48 1.26 4.57
CA GLN A 15 -23.62 2.68 4.93
C GLN A 15 -23.92 3.57 3.71
N PHE A 16 -23.28 3.31 2.57
CA PHE A 16 -23.56 4.01 1.32
C PHE A 16 -25.01 3.77 0.88
N ALA A 17 -25.47 2.51 0.84
CA ALA A 17 -26.82 2.17 0.48
C ALA A 17 -27.88 2.80 1.43
N ALA A 18 -27.52 3.02 2.68
CA ALA A 18 -28.36 3.70 3.69
C ALA A 18 -28.25 5.24 3.64
N GLY A 19 -27.43 5.82 2.73
CA GLY A 19 -27.18 7.26 2.65
C GLY A 19 -26.44 7.85 3.86
N SER A 20 -25.74 7.02 4.63
CA SER A 20 -25.06 7.40 5.88
C SER A 20 -23.53 7.27 5.80
N LEU A 21 -22.98 7.02 4.60
CA LEU A 21 -21.55 6.94 4.41
C LEU A 21 -20.89 8.31 4.63
N HIS A 22 -19.86 8.34 5.46
CA HIS A 22 -19.08 9.56 5.67
C HIS A 22 -18.34 9.94 4.36
N HIS A 23 -18.40 11.21 3.99
CA HIS A 23 -17.80 11.71 2.74
C HIS A 23 -16.28 11.60 2.67
N GLY A 24 -15.58 11.70 3.81
CA GLY A 24 -14.12 11.57 3.91
C GLY A 24 -13.73 10.25 4.58
N LEU A 25 -13.14 9.32 3.85
CA LEU A 25 -12.64 8.04 4.38
C LEU A 25 -11.11 8.01 4.33
N LEU A 26 -10.49 7.59 5.43
CA LEU A 26 -9.04 7.37 5.50
C LEU A 26 -8.77 5.88 5.64
N PHE A 27 -8.40 5.24 4.54
CA PHE A 27 -8.04 3.83 4.49
C PHE A 27 -6.60 3.61 4.98
N LEU A 28 -6.47 2.80 6.01
CA LEU A 28 -5.21 2.50 6.70
C LEU A 28 -4.90 1.02 6.59
N GLY A 29 -3.70 0.68 6.13
CA GLY A 29 -3.25 -0.70 6.06
C GLY A 29 -1.74 -0.83 6.12
N GLN A 30 -1.25 -2.06 6.15
CA GLN A 30 0.18 -2.33 6.20
C GLN A 30 0.83 -2.30 4.80
N ARG A 31 0.06 -2.62 3.75
CA ARG A 31 0.52 -2.71 2.37
C ARG A 31 -0.36 -1.84 1.48
N LEU A 32 0.28 -0.95 0.72
CA LEU A 32 -0.44 -0.02 -0.15
C LEU A 32 -1.32 -0.72 -1.19
N PRO A 33 -0.87 -1.78 -1.91
CA PRO A 33 -1.72 -2.48 -2.87
C PRO A 33 -3.01 -3.07 -2.27
N SER A 34 -2.95 -3.55 -1.03
CA SER A 34 -4.14 -4.04 -0.32
C SER A 34 -5.11 -2.89 0.01
N VAL A 35 -4.58 -1.74 0.45
CA VAL A 35 -5.37 -0.54 0.72
C VAL A 35 -6.05 -0.05 -0.55
N GLU A 36 -5.31 0.04 -1.66
CA GLU A 36 -5.83 0.47 -2.98
C GLU A 36 -6.92 -0.46 -3.49
N ARG A 37 -6.72 -1.78 -3.40
CA ARG A 37 -7.71 -2.77 -3.84
C ARG A 37 -9.04 -2.62 -3.09
N GLN A 38 -9.01 -2.52 -1.76
CA GLN A 38 -10.23 -2.40 -0.96
C GLN A 38 -10.93 -1.05 -1.16
N ALA A 39 -10.18 0.04 -1.30
CA ALA A 39 -10.76 1.34 -1.64
C ALA A 39 -11.39 1.32 -3.04
N MET A 40 -10.75 0.66 -4.01
CA MET A 40 -11.27 0.51 -5.36
C MET A 40 -12.51 -0.39 -5.40
N GLU A 41 -12.58 -1.42 -4.58
CA GLU A 41 -13.75 -2.27 -4.44
C GLU A 41 -14.98 -1.46 -3.96
N LEU A 42 -14.82 -0.62 -2.93
CA LEU A 42 -15.87 0.29 -2.49
C LEU A 42 -16.24 1.31 -3.59
N THR A 43 -15.23 1.89 -4.25
CA THR A 43 -15.41 2.83 -5.36
C THR A 43 -16.27 2.23 -6.48
N ARG A 44 -15.95 1.00 -6.90
CA ARG A 44 -16.73 0.29 -7.93
C ARG A 44 -18.19 0.07 -7.50
N SER A 45 -18.39 -0.29 -6.24
CA SER A 45 -19.74 -0.48 -5.70
C SER A 45 -20.56 0.81 -5.70
N ILE A 46 -19.94 1.96 -5.40
CA ILE A 46 -20.61 3.26 -5.35
C ILE A 46 -20.93 3.78 -6.76
N LEU A 47 -19.96 3.68 -7.69
CA LEU A 47 -20.08 4.21 -9.05
C LEU A 47 -20.69 3.20 -10.04
N GLY A 48 -20.99 1.97 -9.63
CA GLY A 48 -21.50 0.92 -10.51
C GLY A 48 -20.51 0.47 -11.59
N ILE A 49 -19.20 0.56 -11.32
CA ILE A 49 -18.14 0.24 -12.30
C ILE A 49 -17.96 -1.29 -12.38
N PRO A 50 -17.99 -1.90 -13.58
CA PRO A 50 -17.66 -3.33 -13.76
C PRO A 50 -16.26 -3.67 -13.27
N GLN A 51 -16.04 -4.93 -12.85
CA GLN A 51 -14.75 -5.36 -12.28
C GLN A 51 -13.57 -5.21 -13.25
N GLU A 52 -13.83 -5.27 -14.55
CA GLU A 52 -12.82 -5.18 -15.60
C GLU A 52 -12.43 -3.74 -15.98
N GLN A 53 -13.18 -2.75 -15.48
CA GLN A 53 -12.95 -1.33 -15.77
C GLN A 53 -12.35 -0.62 -14.54
N ASN A 54 -11.39 0.25 -14.81
CA ASN A 54 -10.77 1.12 -13.80
C ASN A 54 -11.00 2.61 -14.10
N LEU A 55 -11.81 2.92 -15.12
CA LEU A 55 -12.07 4.26 -15.59
C LEU A 55 -13.55 4.60 -15.42
N HIS A 56 -13.82 5.75 -14.85
CA HIS A 56 -15.14 6.33 -14.78
C HIS A 56 -15.01 7.85 -14.83
N PRO A 57 -15.87 8.58 -15.54
CA PRO A 57 -15.79 10.04 -15.69
C PRO A 57 -15.94 10.80 -14.36
N ASP A 58 -16.53 10.19 -13.34
CA ASP A 58 -16.69 10.74 -11.98
C ASP A 58 -15.75 10.09 -10.96
N LEU A 59 -14.71 9.37 -11.42
CA LEU A 59 -13.62 8.84 -10.62
C LEU A 59 -12.33 9.61 -10.89
N PHE A 60 -11.80 10.26 -9.86
CA PHE A 60 -10.61 11.09 -9.93
C PHE A 60 -9.50 10.47 -9.12
N HIS A 61 -8.29 10.44 -9.68
CA HIS A 61 -7.10 9.93 -9.02
C HIS A 61 -6.12 11.06 -8.76
N LEU A 62 -5.63 11.16 -7.52
CA LEU A 62 -4.51 12.02 -7.17
C LEU A 62 -3.36 11.16 -6.67
N ARG A 63 -2.26 11.15 -7.41
CA ARG A 63 -1.07 10.35 -7.11
C ARG A 63 0.15 11.23 -6.89
N PRO A 64 1.11 10.77 -6.05
CA PRO A 64 2.40 11.43 -5.98
C PRO A 64 3.09 11.44 -7.35
N SER A 65 3.79 12.50 -7.67
CA SER A 65 4.50 12.65 -8.94
C SER A 65 5.98 13.00 -8.76
N GLY A 66 6.77 12.75 -9.81
CA GLY A 66 8.19 13.02 -9.88
C GLY A 66 9.05 12.13 -8.96
N LYS A 67 10.37 12.26 -9.07
CA LYS A 67 11.35 11.46 -8.31
C LYS A 67 11.22 11.58 -6.79
N ALA A 68 10.76 12.73 -6.30
CA ALA A 68 10.51 12.96 -4.88
C ALA A 68 9.22 12.32 -4.37
N ARG A 69 8.32 11.86 -5.27
CA ARG A 69 7.02 11.24 -4.95
C ARG A 69 6.21 12.11 -4.00
N ILE A 70 5.85 13.29 -4.47
CA ILE A 70 5.14 14.31 -3.69
C ILE A 70 3.83 14.64 -4.37
N ILE A 71 2.78 14.88 -3.58
CA ILE A 71 1.54 15.49 -4.01
C ILE A 71 1.67 17.00 -3.78
N THR A 72 1.65 17.75 -4.89
CA THR A 72 1.84 19.21 -4.86
C THR A 72 0.51 19.94 -4.67
N VAL A 73 0.57 21.22 -4.32
CA VAL A 73 -0.60 22.06 -4.14
C VAL A 73 -1.32 22.32 -5.48
N GLU A 74 -0.57 22.39 -6.59
CA GLU A 74 -1.10 22.59 -7.93
C GLU A 74 -2.02 21.44 -8.32
N LYS A 75 -1.51 20.18 -8.28
CA LYS A 75 -2.31 18.97 -8.57
C LYS A 75 -3.51 18.82 -7.62
N THR A 76 -3.35 19.23 -6.36
CA THR A 76 -4.45 19.22 -5.39
C THR A 76 -5.53 20.23 -5.77
N ARG A 77 -5.16 21.43 -6.23
CA ARG A 77 -6.12 22.43 -6.69
C ARG A 77 -6.82 22.03 -8.00
N GLU A 78 -6.12 21.36 -8.90
CA GLU A 78 -6.71 20.78 -10.11
C GLU A 78 -7.80 19.78 -9.73
N LEU A 79 -7.50 18.83 -8.82
CA LEU A 79 -8.50 17.89 -8.31
C LEU A 79 -9.70 18.60 -7.68
N ILE A 80 -9.46 19.60 -6.82
CA ILE A 80 -10.54 20.39 -6.20
C ILE A 80 -11.41 21.04 -7.29
N GLY A 81 -10.80 21.57 -8.34
CA GLY A 81 -11.51 22.13 -9.48
C GLY A 81 -12.42 21.12 -10.18
N GLU A 82 -11.93 19.89 -10.42
CA GLU A 82 -12.73 18.81 -11.00
C GLU A 82 -13.88 18.39 -10.08
N LEU A 83 -13.64 18.28 -8.77
CA LEU A 83 -14.69 17.93 -7.80
C LEU A 83 -15.81 18.99 -7.71
N ASN A 84 -15.49 20.26 -7.96
CA ASN A 84 -16.49 21.34 -7.97
C ASN A 84 -17.37 21.37 -9.24
N ARG A 85 -17.02 20.63 -10.29
CA ARG A 85 -17.88 20.49 -11.47
C ARG A 85 -19.06 19.55 -11.17
N SER A 86 -20.12 19.66 -11.96
CA SER A 86 -21.22 18.71 -11.87
C SER A 86 -20.75 17.30 -12.21
N SER A 87 -21.40 16.28 -11.62
CA SER A 87 -21.17 14.89 -12.00
C SER A 87 -21.51 14.69 -13.48
N ASN A 88 -20.71 13.91 -14.18
CA ASN A 88 -20.92 13.61 -15.60
C ASN A 88 -22.12 12.66 -15.84
N GLN A 89 -22.40 11.79 -14.87
CA GLN A 89 -23.47 10.79 -14.95
C GLN A 89 -24.63 11.02 -13.95
N GLY A 90 -24.63 12.18 -13.27
CA GLY A 90 -25.70 12.55 -12.34
C GLY A 90 -25.71 11.77 -11.02
N GLY A 91 -24.58 11.17 -10.65
CA GLY A 91 -24.42 10.37 -9.43
C GLY A 91 -23.29 10.88 -8.53
N ALA A 92 -22.78 9.99 -7.70
CA ALA A 92 -21.66 10.29 -6.82
C ALA A 92 -20.37 10.55 -7.58
N LYS A 93 -19.48 11.38 -7.01
CA LYS A 93 -18.11 11.61 -7.45
C LYS A 93 -17.17 11.04 -6.41
N ILE A 94 -16.09 10.39 -6.84
CA ILE A 94 -15.09 9.82 -5.93
C ILE A 94 -13.70 10.34 -6.27
N ALA A 95 -13.00 10.86 -5.26
CA ALA A 95 -11.58 11.18 -5.34
C ALA A 95 -10.77 10.14 -4.57
N LEU A 96 -9.89 9.40 -5.26
CA LEU A 96 -8.91 8.51 -4.67
C LEU A 96 -7.57 9.22 -4.54
N ILE A 97 -7.14 9.48 -3.32
CA ILE A 97 -5.85 10.12 -3.02
C ILE A 97 -4.87 9.04 -2.57
N HIS A 98 -4.01 8.62 -3.49
CA HIS A 98 -3.01 7.57 -3.25
C HIS A 98 -1.84 8.11 -2.43
N GLU A 99 -1.35 7.33 -1.46
CA GLU A 99 -0.25 7.75 -0.59
C GLU A 99 -0.46 9.16 -0.02
N ALA A 100 -1.61 9.40 0.60
CA ALA A 100 -2.00 10.71 1.11
C ALA A 100 -0.99 11.31 2.11
N ASP A 101 -0.14 10.48 2.71
CA ASP A 101 1.02 10.90 3.51
C ASP A 101 2.11 11.62 2.70
N ARG A 102 2.03 11.61 1.36
CA ARG A 102 2.92 12.33 0.45
C ARG A 102 2.45 13.75 0.11
N MET A 103 1.30 14.17 0.62
CA MET A 103 0.85 15.55 0.47
C MET A 103 1.79 16.51 1.20
N ARG A 104 2.24 17.56 0.50
CA ARG A 104 2.91 18.68 1.17
C ARG A 104 1.92 19.42 2.06
N LYS A 105 2.44 20.13 3.06
CA LYS A 105 1.63 20.89 4.03
C LYS A 105 0.67 21.85 3.32
N GLU A 106 1.14 22.53 2.27
CA GLU A 106 0.36 23.48 1.49
C GLU A 106 -0.77 22.77 0.70
N ALA A 107 -0.48 21.58 0.14
CA ALA A 107 -1.45 20.75 -0.56
C ALA A 107 -2.55 20.25 0.40
N ALA A 108 -2.13 19.73 1.56
CA ALA A 108 -3.03 19.27 2.59
C ALA A 108 -3.92 20.40 3.13
N ASN A 109 -3.37 21.59 3.37
CA ASN A 109 -4.15 22.75 3.81
C ASN A 109 -5.15 23.21 2.75
N ALA A 110 -4.78 23.22 1.46
CA ALA A 110 -5.70 23.56 0.38
C ALA A 110 -6.89 22.60 0.30
N PHE A 111 -6.71 21.36 0.75
CA PHE A 111 -7.72 20.30 0.69
C PHE A 111 -8.69 20.29 1.89
N LEU A 112 -8.34 20.99 3.00
CA LEU A 112 -9.13 20.99 4.24
C LEU A 112 -10.57 21.41 4.02
N LYS A 113 -10.81 22.48 3.24
CA LYS A 113 -12.16 22.98 2.96
C LYS A 113 -13.02 21.94 2.25
N THR A 114 -12.44 21.24 1.28
CA THR A 114 -13.13 20.15 0.54
C THR A 114 -13.46 18.96 1.45
N LEU A 115 -12.64 18.70 2.47
CA LEU A 115 -12.92 17.67 3.48
C LEU A 115 -13.97 18.10 4.51
N GLU A 116 -14.11 19.39 4.77
CA GLU A 116 -15.15 19.92 5.68
C GLU A 116 -16.50 20.01 4.98
N GLU A 117 -16.50 20.54 3.77
CA GLU A 117 -17.70 20.83 2.98
C GLU A 117 -17.49 20.32 1.54
N PRO A 118 -17.64 19.01 1.29
CA PRO A 118 -17.48 18.46 -0.04
C PRO A 118 -18.60 18.94 -0.97
N PRO A 119 -18.31 19.23 -2.25
CA PRO A 119 -19.31 19.66 -3.19
C PRO A 119 -20.23 18.49 -3.61
N GLY A 120 -21.54 18.64 -3.42
CA GLY A 120 -22.54 17.64 -3.82
C GLY A 120 -22.26 16.24 -3.29
N ASP A 121 -22.66 15.21 -4.03
CA ASP A 121 -22.46 13.80 -3.68
C ASP A 121 -21.00 13.36 -3.91
N THR A 122 -20.04 14.04 -3.26
CA THR A 122 -18.61 13.79 -3.42
C THR A 122 -18.04 13.03 -2.24
N TYR A 123 -17.37 11.94 -2.52
CA TYR A 123 -16.64 11.14 -1.54
C TYR A 123 -15.13 11.23 -1.78
N VAL A 124 -14.38 11.35 -0.71
CA VAL A 124 -12.91 11.47 -0.72
C VAL A 124 -12.29 10.32 0.05
N PHE A 125 -11.55 9.48 -0.66
CA PHE A 125 -10.85 8.33 -0.08
C PHE A 125 -9.35 8.59 -0.07
N LEU A 126 -8.80 8.76 1.12
CA LEU A 126 -7.37 8.93 1.35
C LEU A 126 -6.75 7.57 1.69
N LEU A 127 -5.71 7.19 0.98
CA LEU A 127 -5.07 5.89 1.09
C LEU A 127 -3.66 6.06 1.64
N THR A 128 -3.34 5.40 2.75
CA THR A 128 -1.98 5.48 3.33
C THR A 128 -1.60 4.26 4.14
N THR A 129 -0.31 3.98 4.20
CA THR A 129 0.31 3.04 5.14
C THR A 129 1.00 3.77 6.30
N ARG A 130 1.03 5.12 6.28
CA ARG A 130 1.76 5.96 7.24
C ARG A 130 0.89 7.09 7.80
N PRO A 131 -0.18 6.76 8.54
CA PRO A 131 -1.14 7.78 8.99
C PRO A 131 -0.50 8.88 9.87
N TYR A 132 0.54 8.55 10.60
CA TYR A 132 1.22 9.52 11.47
C TYR A 132 2.11 10.53 10.72
N SER A 133 2.40 10.29 9.44
CA SER A 133 3.08 11.25 8.56
C SER A 133 2.12 12.28 7.95
N MET A 134 0.81 12.08 8.11
CA MET A 134 -0.20 13.02 7.65
C MET A 134 -0.48 14.11 8.68
N LEU A 135 -0.94 15.28 8.21
CA LEU A 135 -1.37 16.35 9.10
C LEU A 135 -2.52 15.87 10.01
N PRO A 136 -2.46 16.14 11.32
CA PRO A 136 -3.55 15.81 12.25
C PRO A 136 -4.89 16.39 11.81
N THR A 137 -4.89 17.58 11.19
CA THR A 137 -6.08 18.28 10.70
C THR A 137 -6.80 17.53 9.57
N ILE A 138 -6.08 16.81 8.71
CA ILE A 138 -6.68 15.91 7.70
C ILE A 138 -7.27 14.67 8.38
N ARG A 139 -6.50 14.05 9.28
CA ARG A 139 -6.93 12.82 9.95
C ARG A 139 -8.18 13.00 10.82
N SER A 140 -8.32 14.15 11.44
CA SER A 140 -9.48 14.44 12.31
C SER A 140 -10.80 14.67 11.53
N ARG A 141 -10.74 14.89 10.21
CA ARG A 141 -11.88 15.11 9.34
C ARG A 141 -12.30 13.89 8.53
N CYS A 142 -11.59 12.78 8.72
CA CYS A 142 -11.85 11.54 7.99
C CYS A 142 -12.24 10.43 8.95
N LEU A 143 -13.22 9.62 8.55
CA LEU A 143 -13.50 8.35 9.20
C LEU A 143 -12.36 7.38 8.88
N GLN A 144 -11.67 6.90 9.92
CA GLN A 144 -10.55 5.99 9.76
C GLN A 144 -11.02 4.55 9.57
N VAL A 145 -10.67 3.96 8.45
CA VAL A 145 -10.97 2.58 8.09
C VAL A 145 -9.69 1.76 8.17
N ARG A 146 -9.55 0.98 9.24
CA ARG A 146 -8.38 0.11 9.43
C ARG A 146 -8.62 -1.22 8.75
N LEU A 147 -7.81 -1.49 7.74
CA LEU A 147 -7.86 -2.74 7.01
C LEU A 147 -7.01 -3.79 7.72
N LYS A 148 -7.55 -5.01 7.87
CA LYS A 148 -6.77 -6.14 8.38
C LYS A 148 -5.63 -6.41 7.40
N GLY A 149 -4.45 -6.69 7.93
CA GLY A 149 -3.33 -7.15 7.10
C GLY A 149 -3.73 -8.44 6.39
N GLU A 150 -3.63 -8.45 5.08
CA GLU A 150 -3.76 -9.71 4.36
C GLU A 150 -2.58 -10.60 4.69
N PRO A 151 -2.81 -11.92 4.81
CA PRO A 151 -1.70 -12.85 4.88
C PRO A 151 -0.78 -12.59 3.69
N ASP A 152 0.52 -12.74 3.90
CA ASP A 152 1.52 -12.53 2.85
C ASP A 152 1.06 -13.24 1.57
N SER A 153 0.83 -12.44 0.51
CA SER A 153 0.46 -12.96 -0.81
C SER A 153 1.43 -14.07 -1.22
N GLU A 154 0.90 -15.02 -1.99
CA GLU A 154 1.59 -16.20 -2.52
C GLU A 154 3.11 -16.04 -2.59
N LYS A 155 3.74 -16.76 -1.68
CA LYS A 155 5.18 -16.70 -1.49
C LYS A 155 5.79 -17.33 -2.72
N CYS A 156 6.54 -16.56 -3.50
CA CYS A 156 7.25 -17.15 -4.62
C CYS A 156 8.15 -18.27 -4.09
N GLU A 157 8.19 -19.40 -4.76
CA GLU A 157 8.93 -20.59 -4.33
C GLU A 157 10.40 -20.27 -4.08
N GLU A 158 10.99 -19.42 -4.90
CA GLU A 158 12.37 -18.94 -4.76
C GLU A 158 12.62 -18.22 -3.43
N TRP A 159 11.63 -17.45 -2.93
CA TRP A 159 11.72 -16.80 -1.63
C TRP A 159 11.71 -17.80 -0.49
N GLN A 160 10.89 -18.84 -0.58
CA GLN A 160 10.84 -19.89 0.44
C GLN A 160 12.15 -20.70 0.49
N GLU A 161 12.72 -21.01 -0.66
CA GLU A 161 14.03 -21.67 -0.76
C GLU A 161 15.14 -20.82 -0.20
N TRP A 162 15.12 -19.52 -0.53
CA TRP A 162 16.09 -18.58 0.01
C TRP A 162 15.98 -18.47 1.54
N LEU A 163 14.77 -18.41 2.10
CA LEU A 163 14.56 -18.37 3.56
C LEU A 163 15.08 -19.63 4.26
N LYS A 164 14.92 -20.82 3.67
CA LYS A 164 15.48 -22.06 4.21
C LYS A 164 17.02 -22.01 4.22
N THR A 165 17.61 -21.53 3.13
CA THR A 165 19.07 -21.38 3.04
C THR A 165 19.59 -20.35 4.07
N TYR A 166 18.88 -19.24 4.24
CA TYR A 166 19.18 -18.22 5.24
C TYR A 166 19.10 -18.78 6.67
N GLU A 167 18.05 -19.56 6.98
CA GLU A 167 17.87 -20.20 8.28
C GLU A 167 19.02 -21.18 8.59
N GLY A 168 19.37 -22.05 7.62
CA GLY A 168 20.50 -22.94 7.75
C GLY A 168 21.84 -22.21 7.97
N TRP A 169 22.03 -21.06 7.30
CA TRP A 169 23.20 -20.21 7.50
C TRP A 169 23.25 -19.62 8.91
N ILE A 170 22.13 -19.12 9.46
CA ILE A 170 22.05 -18.62 10.83
C ILE A 170 22.39 -19.73 11.84
N HIS A 171 21.79 -20.91 11.70
CA HIS A 171 22.08 -22.05 12.60
C HIS A 171 23.56 -22.44 12.53
N GLY A 172 24.17 -22.41 11.33
CA GLY A 172 25.60 -22.63 11.19
C GLY A 172 26.47 -21.59 11.89
N LEU A 173 26.02 -20.33 11.99
CA LEU A 173 26.71 -19.27 12.75
C LEU A 173 26.56 -19.44 14.27
N LEU A 174 25.51 -20.07 14.74
CA LEU A 174 25.26 -20.33 16.16
C LEU A 174 26.07 -21.56 16.64
N ASP A 175 26.45 -22.46 15.73
CA ASP A 175 27.32 -23.60 16.05
C ASP A 175 28.80 -23.18 16.18
N ARG A 176 29.21 -22.94 17.42
CA ARG A 176 30.55 -22.49 17.76
C ARG A 176 31.66 -23.49 17.35
N GLU A 177 31.38 -24.79 17.32
CA GLU A 177 32.38 -25.81 16.96
C GLU A 177 32.62 -25.81 15.44
N SER A 178 31.54 -25.68 14.63
CA SER A 178 31.65 -25.52 13.18
C SER A 178 32.37 -24.23 12.80
N LEU A 179 32.12 -23.13 13.49
CA LEU A 179 32.79 -21.84 13.25
C LEU A 179 34.28 -21.86 13.63
N LYS A 180 34.71 -22.65 14.59
CA LYS A 180 36.12 -22.81 14.87
C LYS A 180 36.89 -23.52 13.75
N LYS A 181 36.21 -24.46 13.06
CA LYS A 181 36.81 -25.24 11.97
C LYS A 181 36.85 -24.46 10.65
N ASP A 182 35.79 -23.69 10.36
CA ASP A 182 35.69 -22.92 9.14
C ASP A 182 35.07 -21.54 9.41
N ARG A 183 35.87 -20.49 9.33
CA ARG A 183 35.48 -19.09 9.52
C ARG A 183 35.24 -18.36 8.20
N VAL A 184 35.59 -18.98 7.08
CA VAL A 184 35.61 -18.33 5.78
C VAL A 184 34.32 -18.60 4.99
N SER A 185 33.88 -19.85 4.92
CA SER A 185 32.67 -20.24 4.18
C SER A 185 31.43 -19.48 4.60
N PRO A 186 31.15 -19.19 5.91
CA PRO A 186 30.00 -18.41 6.30
C PRO A 186 30.00 -16.98 5.72
N VAL A 187 31.17 -16.38 5.51
CA VAL A 187 31.28 -15.04 4.92
C VAL A 187 30.92 -15.08 3.43
N PHE A 188 31.43 -16.08 2.69
CA PHE A 188 31.05 -16.24 1.28
C PHE A 188 29.55 -16.57 1.13
N ALA A 189 29.01 -17.40 2.03
CA ALA A 189 27.57 -17.69 2.05
C ALA A 189 26.72 -16.41 2.28
N ALA A 190 27.16 -15.50 3.15
CA ALA A 190 26.49 -14.21 3.35
C ALA A 190 26.47 -13.36 2.07
N TYR A 191 27.55 -13.33 1.29
CA TYR A 191 27.57 -12.64 -0.01
C TYR A 191 26.59 -13.30 -0.99
N GLY A 192 26.57 -14.64 -1.07
CA GLY A 192 25.63 -15.38 -1.90
C GLY A 192 24.17 -15.12 -1.53
N LEU A 193 23.87 -15.15 -0.22
CA LEU A 193 22.54 -14.82 0.30
C LEU A 193 22.13 -13.38 -0.03
N THR A 194 23.05 -12.41 0.13
CA THR A 194 22.76 -11.02 -0.21
C THR A 194 22.49 -10.83 -1.70
N ALA A 195 23.28 -11.45 -2.56
CA ALA A 195 23.10 -11.40 -4.00
C ALA A 195 21.75 -12.05 -4.42
N GLY A 196 21.42 -13.21 -3.85
CA GLY A 196 20.14 -13.90 -4.07
C GLY A 196 18.95 -13.06 -3.63
N LEU A 197 19.00 -12.44 -2.44
CA LEU A 197 17.97 -11.55 -1.94
C LEU A 197 17.74 -10.36 -2.88
N LEU A 198 18.80 -9.71 -3.33
CA LEU A 198 18.70 -8.55 -4.23
C LEU A 198 18.13 -8.95 -5.59
N LYS A 199 18.46 -10.15 -6.09
CA LYS A 199 17.89 -10.70 -7.32
C LYS A 199 16.39 -10.91 -7.18
N ILE A 200 15.94 -11.64 -6.14
CA ILE A 200 14.52 -11.92 -5.89
C ILE A 200 13.72 -10.61 -5.76
N ILE A 201 14.22 -9.64 -4.97
CA ILE A 201 13.55 -8.34 -4.81
C ILE A 201 13.40 -7.62 -6.15
N ARG A 202 14.43 -7.64 -7.00
CA ARG A 202 14.39 -7.00 -8.32
C ARG A 202 13.36 -7.66 -9.22
N GLU A 203 13.41 -8.97 -9.37
CA GLU A 203 12.52 -9.74 -10.23
C GLU A 203 11.05 -9.58 -9.81
N GLN A 204 10.77 -9.65 -8.51
CA GLN A 204 9.42 -9.43 -8.00
C GLN A 204 8.95 -7.98 -8.18
N ALA A 205 9.85 -7.01 -8.04
CA ALA A 205 9.51 -5.61 -8.30
C ALA A 205 9.22 -5.37 -9.79
N ASP A 206 10.00 -5.96 -10.68
CA ASP A 206 9.80 -5.83 -12.14
C ASP A 206 8.47 -6.45 -12.56
N GLN A 207 8.17 -7.67 -12.10
CA GLN A 207 6.89 -8.34 -12.35
C GLN A 207 5.69 -7.52 -11.85
N GLN A 208 5.80 -6.97 -10.65
CA GLN A 208 4.72 -6.16 -10.07
C GLN A 208 4.56 -4.82 -10.80
N CYS A 209 5.65 -4.18 -11.22
CA CYS A 209 5.61 -2.97 -12.04
C CYS A 209 4.90 -3.25 -13.38
N GLU A 210 5.29 -4.31 -14.06
CA GLU A 210 4.69 -4.69 -15.34
C GLU A 210 3.19 -4.98 -15.21
N LYS A 211 2.80 -5.74 -14.18
CA LYS A 211 1.38 -6.03 -13.89
C LYS A 211 0.58 -4.76 -13.67
N VAL A 212 1.04 -3.89 -12.79
CA VAL A 212 0.33 -2.65 -12.44
C VAL A 212 0.26 -1.69 -13.63
N LEU A 213 1.33 -1.56 -14.41
CA LEU A 213 1.34 -0.70 -15.60
C LEU A 213 0.42 -1.20 -16.71
N ARG A 214 0.22 -2.52 -16.85
CA ARG A 214 -0.75 -3.10 -17.78
C ARG A 214 -2.20 -2.85 -17.37
N GLU A 215 -2.48 -2.86 -16.07
CA GLU A 215 -3.81 -2.65 -15.52
C GLU A 215 -4.22 -1.16 -15.46
N LEU A 216 -3.24 -0.25 -15.50
CA LEU A 216 -3.47 1.19 -15.49
C LEU A 216 -3.66 1.70 -16.92
N PRO A 217 -4.75 2.44 -17.17
CA PRO A 217 -4.96 3.03 -18.48
C PRO A 217 -3.92 4.10 -18.79
N GLN A 218 -3.80 4.47 -20.08
CA GLN A 218 -2.84 5.42 -20.67
C GLN A 218 -2.91 6.88 -20.13
N ILE A 219 -3.58 7.10 -19.00
CA ILE A 219 -3.88 8.42 -18.43
C ILE A 219 -2.74 8.96 -17.56
N LEU A 220 -1.78 8.12 -17.14
CA LEU A 220 -0.68 8.57 -16.29
C LEU A 220 0.36 9.33 -17.11
N ASP A 221 0.75 10.51 -16.63
CA ASP A 221 1.92 11.20 -17.17
C ASP A 221 3.22 10.45 -16.84
N ASP A 222 4.31 10.73 -17.57
CA ASP A 222 5.59 10.04 -17.37
C ASP A 222 6.16 10.24 -15.96
N LYS A 223 5.89 11.38 -15.31
CA LYS A 223 6.32 11.65 -13.93
C LYS A 223 5.52 10.84 -12.92
N GLU A 224 4.27 10.57 -13.21
CA GLU A 224 3.42 9.70 -12.38
C GLU A 224 3.81 8.23 -12.52
N LYS A 225 4.13 7.79 -13.75
CA LYS A 225 4.67 6.44 -13.99
C LYS A 225 5.98 6.22 -13.23
N ASP A 226 6.95 7.13 -13.35
CA ASP A 226 8.23 7.07 -12.62
C ASP A 226 8.03 6.99 -11.10
N ALA A 227 7.11 7.81 -10.58
CA ALA A 227 6.80 7.83 -9.16
C ALA A 227 6.14 6.53 -8.71
N LEU A 228 5.24 5.97 -9.52
CA LEU A 228 4.55 4.72 -9.27
C LEU A 228 5.53 3.54 -9.24
N GLU A 229 6.37 3.39 -10.28
CA GLU A 229 7.40 2.35 -10.33
C GLU A 229 8.36 2.43 -9.14
N THR A 230 8.85 3.64 -8.84
CA THR A 230 9.69 3.87 -7.65
C THR A 230 8.95 3.45 -6.36
N GLY A 231 7.64 3.68 -6.30
CA GLY A 231 6.79 3.27 -5.19
C GLY A 231 6.70 1.77 -5.03
N ILE A 232 6.40 1.09 -6.12
CA ILE A 232 6.29 -0.37 -6.16
C ILE A 232 7.61 -1.00 -5.75
N ARG A 233 8.74 -0.58 -6.34
CA ARG A 233 10.08 -1.10 -6.00
C ARG A 233 10.43 -0.92 -4.52
N LYS A 234 10.12 0.25 -3.95
CA LYS A 234 10.31 0.51 -2.51
C LYS A 234 9.38 -0.34 -1.64
N GLY A 235 8.13 -0.52 -2.05
CA GLY A 235 7.14 -1.35 -1.37
C GLY A 235 7.58 -2.80 -1.31
N VAL A 236 7.91 -3.40 -2.46
CA VAL A 236 8.40 -4.77 -2.56
C VAL A 236 9.62 -4.97 -1.66
N ARG A 237 10.63 -4.10 -1.78
CA ARG A 237 11.82 -4.18 -0.93
C ARG A 237 11.48 -4.13 0.56
N SER A 238 10.60 -3.23 0.97
CA SER A 238 10.18 -3.10 2.36
C SER A 238 9.48 -4.36 2.88
N ASP A 239 8.65 -4.99 2.04
CA ASP A 239 7.93 -6.22 2.39
C ASP A 239 8.88 -7.40 2.59
N PHE A 240 9.86 -7.60 1.70
CA PHE A 240 10.87 -8.65 1.85
C PHE A 240 11.73 -8.43 3.11
N LEU A 241 12.20 -7.21 3.35
CA LEU A 241 12.99 -6.90 4.55
C LEU A 241 12.19 -7.07 5.84
N ARG A 242 10.89 -6.78 5.84
CA ARG A 242 10.02 -7.02 6.98
C ARG A 242 9.88 -8.52 7.26
N GLN A 243 9.64 -9.34 6.22
CA GLN A 243 9.55 -10.80 6.35
C GLN A 243 10.87 -11.39 6.85
N LEU A 244 12.00 -10.92 6.31
CA LEU A 244 13.32 -11.32 6.78
C LEU A 244 13.52 -11.01 8.28
N SER A 245 13.16 -9.79 8.71
CA SER A 245 13.23 -9.40 10.12
C SER A 245 12.35 -10.27 11.02
N GLN A 246 11.14 -10.62 10.55
CA GLN A 246 10.25 -11.51 11.28
C GLN A 246 10.82 -12.92 11.40
N LYS A 247 11.38 -13.47 10.31
CA LYS A 247 12.03 -14.78 10.32
C LYS A 247 13.24 -14.81 11.22
N THR A 248 14.10 -13.78 11.15
CA THR A 248 15.28 -13.66 12.04
C THR A 248 14.85 -13.63 13.51
N ARG A 249 13.78 -12.87 13.81
CA ARG A 249 13.26 -12.81 15.18
C ARG A 249 12.71 -14.15 15.65
N SER A 250 12.01 -14.91 14.79
CA SER A 250 11.51 -16.24 15.17
C SER A 250 12.64 -17.20 15.52
N ILE A 251 13.71 -17.23 14.71
CA ILE A 251 14.90 -18.05 14.96
C ILE A 251 15.54 -17.67 16.32
N ALA A 252 15.73 -16.36 16.57
CA ALA A 252 16.34 -15.89 17.81
C ALA A 252 15.51 -16.26 19.07
N VAL A 253 14.16 -16.27 18.96
CA VAL A 253 13.29 -16.69 20.06
C VAL A 253 13.32 -18.20 20.29
N GLU A 254 13.41 -19.00 19.22
CA GLU A 254 13.52 -20.45 19.31
C GLU A 254 14.85 -20.85 19.96
N ASP A 255 15.95 -20.24 19.56
CA ASP A 255 17.27 -20.50 20.16
C ASP A 255 17.35 -20.09 21.63
N SER A 256 16.73 -18.98 22.03
CA SER A 256 16.71 -18.57 23.44
C SER A 256 15.97 -19.57 24.32
N LYS A 257 14.92 -20.20 23.84
CA LYS A 257 14.18 -21.26 24.55
C LYS A 257 15.00 -22.56 24.71
N ASN A 258 15.81 -22.88 23.69
CA ASN A 258 16.66 -24.08 23.72
C ASN A 258 17.90 -23.92 24.66
N LEU A 259 18.24 -22.69 25.06
CA LEU A 259 19.32 -22.41 26.00
C LEU A 259 18.88 -22.41 27.48
N GLU A 260 17.54 -22.35 27.72
CA GLU A 260 16.95 -22.41 29.08
C GLU A 260 16.54 -23.84 29.49
N THR A 261 16.62 -24.82 28.60
CA THR A 261 16.39 -26.24 28.85
C THR A 261 17.68 -27.01 28.87
#